data_b34ddbca19eb95fc0fc9ba18ee82dc6e
#
_entry.id   b34ddbca19eb95fc0fc9ba18ee82dc6e
#
_cell.length_a   1.000
_cell.length_b   1.000
_cell.length_c   1.000
_cell.angle_alpha   90.00
_cell.angle_beta   90.00
_cell.angle_gamma   90.00
#
_symmetry.space_group_name_H-M   'P 1'
#
loop_
_entity.id
_entity.type
_entity.pdbx_description
1 polymer ?
#
loop_
_entity_poly.entity_id
_entity_poly.type
_entity_poly.pdbx_seq_one_letter_code
_entity_poly.pdbx_strand_id
1 'polypeptide(L)'
;MNWKARLLVLDGLMPALDEDNRLVWGTLADAPEDAEMVFLGLDFSENENGKACFAAVPPRGDASPRMANPQLWSLMATLAPDDLALYGGARSIVDWHARHRFCAQCGGDTRLAKGGWQRDCIACGTSHFPRTDPVTIMLVEYDGKLMLGRGLGWPEGSFSALAGFVEPGESIEEGVAREVLEESGVKVRDVSYVASQPWPFPSQLMIGCHSYADDDRLTIDETEMAEINWYTRADVKAALAGEGPFRAPPQHAIAHYLMKWWIEQ
;
A
#
# COMPACT_ATOMS: atom_id res chain seq x y z
N MET A 1 -5.62 17.62 29.61
CA MET A 1 -4.83 17.31 28.40
C MET A 1 -3.84 16.23 28.78
N ASN A 2 -3.79 15.09 28.06
CA ASN A 2 -2.86 14.02 28.40
C ASN A 2 -1.46 14.42 27.92
N TRP A 3 -0.67 15.04 28.79
CA TRP A 3 0.69 15.52 28.50
C TRP A 3 1.66 14.39 28.09
N LYS A 4 1.22 13.13 28.18
CA LYS A 4 1.96 11.94 27.73
C LYS A 4 1.66 11.55 26.26
N ALA A 5 0.73 12.24 25.60
CA ALA A 5 0.47 11.99 24.18
C ALA A 5 1.68 12.43 23.33
N ARG A 6 1.91 11.74 22.21
CA ARG A 6 3.00 12.03 21.30
C ARG A 6 2.51 12.27 19.87
N LEU A 7 3.26 13.07 19.14
CA LEU A 7 3.02 13.45 17.75
C LEU A 7 4.03 12.76 16.86
N LEU A 8 3.57 12.04 15.83
CA LEU A 8 4.45 11.56 14.77
C LEU A 8 4.94 12.77 13.95
N VAL A 9 6.26 12.92 13.86
CA VAL A 9 6.86 14.05 13.13
C VAL A 9 6.89 13.75 11.65
N LEU A 10 6.09 14.51 10.89
CA LEU A 10 5.99 14.44 9.43
C LEU A 10 6.32 15.79 8.81
N ASP A 11 7.07 15.78 7.71
CA ASP A 11 7.18 16.91 6.77
C ASP A 11 6.30 16.59 5.55
N GLY A 12 5.12 17.21 5.51
CA GLY A 12 4.05 16.77 4.62
C GLY A 12 3.65 15.31 4.89
N LEU A 13 4.06 14.38 4.02
CA LEU A 13 3.85 12.95 4.18
C LEU A 13 5.16 12.17 4.41
N MET A 14 6.30 12.85 4.52
CA MET A 14 7.59 12.22 4.78
C MET A 14 7.83 12.12 6.29
N PRO A 15 8.20 10.93 6.82
CA PRO A 15 8.50 10.79 8.24
C PRO A 15 9.89 11.30 8.55
N ALA A 16 10.07 11.90 9.73
CA ALA A 16 11.38 12.12 10.29
C ALA A 16 11.88 10.83 10.93
N LEU A 17 13.18 10.52 10.72
CA LEU A 17 13.85 9.37 11.33
C LEU A 17 14.99 9.84 12.23
N ASP A 18 15.23 9.10 13.30
CA ASP A 18 16.40 9.25 14.16
C ASP A 18 17.65 8.52 13.60
N GLU A 19 18.72 8.52 14.36
CA GLU A 19 20.01 7.91 13.99
C GLU A 19 19.92 6.37 13.87
N ASP A 20 18.93 5.74 14.51
CA ASP A 20 18.68 4.31 14.46
C ASP A 20 17.61 3.92 13.40
N ASN A 21 17.24 4.85 12.52
CA ASN A 21 16.16 4.70 11.52
C ASN A 21 14.79 4.39 12.14
N ARG A 22 14.51 4.91 13.34
CA ARG A 22 13.20 4.82 13.99
C ARG A 22 12.40 6.10 13.74
N LEU A 23 11.07 6.00 13.79
CA LEU A 23 10.19 7.16 13.66
C LEU A 23 10.40 8.14 14.79
N VAL A 24 10.59 9.42 14.44
CA VAL A 24 10.74 10.51 15.42
C VAL A 24 9.38 10.91 15.98
N TRP A 25 9.30 11.02 17.30
CA TRP A 25 8.12 11.44 18.03
C TRP A 25 8.36 12.75 18.77
N GLY A 26 7.50 13.72 18.52
CA GLY A 26 7.43 14.97 19.27
C GLY A 26 6.28 14.96 20.29
N THR A 27 5.95 16.14 20.78
CA THR A 27 4.83 16.43 21.68
C THR A 27 3.69 17.07 20.90
N LEU A 28 2.48 17.13 21.47
CA LEU A 28 1.36 17.82 20.83
C LEU A 28 1.60 19.34 20.70
N ALA A 29 2.57 19.91 21.44
CA ALA A 29 2.95 21.31 21.30
C ALA A 29 3.77 21.58 20.03
N ASP A 30 4.34 20.54 19.41
CA ASP A 30 5.10 20.65 18.16
C ASP A 30 4.18 20.65 16.93
N ALA A 31 2.87 20.40 17.10
CA ALA A 31 1.92 20.47 16.01
C ALA A 31 1.75 21.95 15.53
N PRO A 32 1.54 22.18 14.22
CA PRO A 32 1.17 23.49 13.74
C PRO A 32 -0.06 24.05 14.46
N GLU A 33 -0.13 25.36 14.68
CA GLU A 33 -1.29 26.02 15.26
C GLU A 33 -2.53 25.71 14.41
N ASP A 34 -3.65 25.37 15.05
CA ASP A 34 -4.91 24.97 14.42
C ASP A 34 -4.85 23.71 13.53
N ALA A 35 -3.81 22.87 13.62
CA ALA A 35 -3.75 21.62 12.88
C ALA A 35 -4.86 20.67 13.31
N GLU A 36 -5.53 20.07 12.33
CA GLU A 36 -6.41 18.92 12.56
C GLU A 36 -5.54 17.71 12.97
N MET A 37 -5.87 17.06 14.09
CA MET A 37 -5.11 15.98 14.68
C MET A 37 -5.80 14.64 14.46
N VAL A 38 -5.09 13.69 13.87
CA VAL A 38 -5.56 12.31 13.67
C VAL A 38 -5.01 11.41 14.77
N PHE A 39 -5.89 10.70 15.45
CA PHE A 39 -5.52 9.67 16.42
C PHE A 39 -5.09 8.39 15.70
N LEU A 40 -3.84 7.98 15.91
CA LEU A 40 -3.24 6.80 15.27
C LEU A 40 -3.39 5.53 16.11
N GLY A 41 -3.69 5.66 17.41
CA GLY A 41 -3.80 4.54 18.31
C GLY A 41 -3.10 4.79 19.65
N LEU A 42 -2.96 3.71 20.42
CA LEU A 42 -2.24 3.69 21.70
C LEU A 42 -0.97 2.86 21.54
N ASP A 43 0.14 3.41 22.02
CA ASP A 43 1.39 2.68 22.16
C ASP A 43 1.54 2.20 23.60
N PHE A 44 1.65 0.89 23.78
CA PHE A 44 1.77 0.21 25.06
C PHE A 44 3.21 -0.19 25.40
N SER A 45 4.21 0.21 24.61
CA SER A 45 5.60 -0.18 24.80
C SER A 45 6.20 0.31 26.12
N GLU A 46 5.72 1.43 26.66
CA GLU A 46 6.28 2.04 27.87
C GLU A 46 5.42 1.83 29.13
N ASN A 47 4.12 1.59 28.98
CA ASN A 47 3.21 1.43 30.12
C ASN A 47 1.87 0.77 29.75
N GLU A 48 1.20 0.13 30.73
CA GLU A 48 -0.05 -0.60 30.55
C GLU A 48 -1.25 0.29 30.16
N ASN A 49 -1.21 1.60 30.44
CA ASN A 49 -2.29 2.52 30.09
C ASN A 49 -2.19 3.02 28.65
N GLY A 50 -1.09 2.73 27.97
CA GLY A 50 -0.81 3.19 26.62
C GLY A 50 -0.52 4.71 26.53
N LYS A 51 0.21 5.09 25.53
CA LYS A 51 0.50 6.48 25.15
C LYS A 51 -0.25 6.81 23.86
N ALA A 52 -1.12 7.81 23.89
CA ALA A 52 -1.87 8.21 22.71
C ALA A 52 -0.96 8.79 21.62
N CYS A 53 -1.06 8.28 20.42
CA CYS A 53 -0.27 8.66 19.25
C CYS A 53 -1.14 9.43 18.28
N PHE A 54 -0.61 10.54 17.76
CA PHE A 54 -1.29 11.42 16.80
C PHE A 54 -0.40 11.77 15.63
N ALA A 55 -1.01 12.17 14.51
CA ALA A 55 -0.36 12.88 13.42
C ALA A 55 -1.14 14.16 13.11
N ALA A 56 -0.44 15.20 12.67
CA ALA A 56 -1.05 16.43 12.20
C ALA A 56 -1.37 16.32 10.70
N VAL A 57 -2.56 16.82 10.32
CA VAL A 57 -2.93 16.95 8.92
C VAL A 57 -2.26 18.21 8.36
N PRO A 58 -1.51 18.14 7.24
CA PRO A 58 -0.87 19.31 6.66
C PRO A 58 -1.87 20.38 6.25
N PRO A 59 -1.48 21.67 6.20
CA PRO A 59 -2.35 22.78 5.82
C PRO A 59 -2.92 22.60 4.39
N ARG A 60 -3.98 23.37 4.08
CA ARG A 60 -4.54 23.42 2.73
C ARG A 60 -3.48 23.93 1.74
N GLY A 61 -3.41 23.30 0.59
CA GLY A 61 -2.48 23.67 -0.49
C GLY A 61 -1.10 23.04 -0.40
N ASP A 62 -0.83 22.28 0.64
CA ASP A 62 0.36 21.43 0.67
C ASP A 62 0.22 20.31 -0.35
N ALA A 63 1.03 20.39 -1.41
CA ALA A 63 0.98 19.50 -2.57
C ALA A 63 1.89 18.28 -2.41
N SER A 64 1.86 17.64 -1.23
CA SER A 64 2.62 16.40 -1.03
C SER A 64 2.24 15.36 -2.08
N PRO A 65 3.21 14.74 -2.77
CA PRO A 65 2.93 13.78 -3.81
C PRO A 65 2.26 12.53 -3.23
N ARG A 66 1.17 12.10 -3.87
CA ARG A 66 0.47 10.85 -3.52
C ARG A 66 1.33 9.62 -3.81
N MET A 67 2.18 9.71 -4.82
CA MET A 67 3.07 8.63 -5.23
C MET A 67 4.36 8.66 -4.41
N ALA A 68 4.93 7.49 -4.18
CA ALA A 68 6.25 7.38 -3.61
C ALA A 68 7.31 7.95 -4.57
N ASN A 69 8.29 8.63 -4.01
CA ASN A 69 9.49 9.03 -4.72
C ASN A 69 10.66 8.09 -4.35
N PRO A 70 11.81 8.14 -5.05
CA PRO A 70 12.95 7.28 -4.75
C PRO A 70 13.46 7.39 -3.31
N GLN A 71 13.39 8.58 -2.70
CA GLN A 71 13.81 8.81 -1.31
C GLN A 71 12.91 8.04 -0.35
N LEU A 72 11.60 8.08 -0.57
CA LEU A 72 10.63 7.37 0.25
C LEU A 72 10.79 5.84 0.14
N TRP A 73 11.04 5.32 -1.06
CA TRP A 73 11.33 3.90 -1.24
C TRP A 73 12.58 3.45 -0.46
N SER A 74 13.64 4.25 -0.53
CA SER A 74 14.86 3.97 0.22
C SER A 74 14.62 4.01 1.73
N LEU A 75 13.86 4.99 2.21
CA LEU A 75 13.51 5.15 3.61
C LEU A 75 12.67 3.97 4.12
N MET A 76 11.64 3.56 3.38
CA MET A 76 10.80 2.41 3.75
C MET A 76 11.59 1.11 3.87
N ALA A 77 12.63 0.95 3.07
CA ALA A 77 13.49 -0.23 3.13
C ALA A 77 14.37 -0.28 4.41
N THR A 78 14.55 0.84 5.11
CA THR A 78 15.36 0.93 6.35
C THR A 78 14.52 0.91 7.63
N LEU A 79 13.21 1.19 7.54
CA LEU A 79 12.32 1.18 8.70
C LEU A 79 12.15 -0.23 9.30
N ALA A 80 12.09 -0.30 10.62
CA ALA A 80 11.67 -1.51 11.32
C ALA A 80 10.21 -1.85 10.96
N PRO A 81 9.80 -3.14 10.94
CA PRO A 81 8.47 -3.55 10.50
C PRO A 81 7.30 -2.88 11.25
N ASP A 82 7.44 -2.66 12.56
CA ASP A 82 6.45 -1.97 13.40
C ASP A 82 6.32 -0.49 13.03
N ASP A 83 7.43 0.21 12.83
CA ASP A 83 7.46 1.60 12.37
C ASP A 83 6.92 1.74 10.94
N LEU A 84 7.26 0.80 10.05
CA LEU A 84 6.75 0.79 8.68
C LEU A 84 5.23 0.62 8.64
N ALA A 85 4.68 -0.29 9.46
CA ALA A 85 3.23 -0.50 9.53
C ALA A 85 2.50 0.74 10.09
N LEU A 86 3.02 1.33 11.15
CA LEU A 86 2.45 2.53 11.75
C LEU A 86 2.52 3.73 10.80
N TYR A 87 3.69 3.95 10.19
CA TYR A 87 3.87 5.02 9.21
C TYR A 87 2.95 4.85 8.00
N GLY A 88 2.80 3.63 7.49
CA GLY A 88 1.91 3.35 6.36
C GLY A 88 0.45 3.74 6.65
N GLY A 89 -0.07 3.36 7.83
CA GLY A 89 -1.39 3.75 8.28
C GLY A 89 -1.52 5.27 8.48
N ALA A 90 -0.55 5.90 9.15
CA ALA A 90 -0.52 7.33 9.38
C ALA A 90 -0.49 8.11 8.06
N ARG A 91 0.37 7.72 7.12
CA ARG A 91 0.49 8.34 5.79
C ARG A 91 -0.83 8.28 5.04
N SER A 92 -1.47 7.12 4.99
CA SER A 92 -2.75 6.94 4.28
C SER A 92 -3.86 7.83 4.84
N ILE A 93 -4.01 7.87 6.17
CA ILE A 93 -5.09 8.65 6.80
C ILE A 93 -4.82 10.17 6.72
N VAL A 94 -3.57 10.59 6.86
CA VAL A 94 -3.18 12.01 6.76
C VAL A 94 -3.35 12.50 5.31
N ASP A 95 -2.92 11.73 4.30
CA ASP A 95 -3.15 12.05 2.88
C ASP A 95 -4.65 12.15 2.56
N TRP A 96 -5.45 11.22 3.09
CA TRP A 96 -6.88 11.27 2.89
C TRP A 96 -7.49 12.57 3.45
N HIS A 97 -7.15 12.99 4.67
CA HIS A 97 -7.62 14.25 5.25
C HIS A 97 -7.16 15.47 4.45
N ALA A 98 -5.92 15.50 4.01
CA ALA A 98 -5.37 16.61 3.23
C ALA A 98 -6.16 16.84 1.93
N ARG A 99 -6.73 15.79 1.34
CA ARG A 99 -7.43 15.82 0.04
C ARG A 99 -8.94 15.85 0.12
N HIS A 100 -9.56 15.47 1.25
CA HIS A 100 -11.01 15.31 1.39
C HIS A 100 -11.64 16.40 2.28
N ARG A 101 -11.20 17.65 2.11
CA ARG A 101 -11.67 18.79 2.88
C ARG A 101 -13.05 19.29 2.47
N PHE A 102 -13.55 18.84 1.33
CA PHE A 102 -14.85 19.20 0.79
C PHE A 102 -15.76 17.96 0.71
N CYS A 103 -17.05 18.22 0.92
CA CYS A 103 -18.09 17.19 0.85
C CYS A 103 -18.31 16.75 -0.60
N ALA A 104 -18.20 15.44 -0.86
CA ALA A 104 -18.46 14.89 -2.18
C ALA A 104 -19.92 15.01 -2.62
N GLN A 105 -20.87 15.19 -1.67
CA GLN A 105 -22.30 15.33 -1.96
C GLN A 105 -22.72 16.77 -2.28
N CYS A 106 -22.23 17.78 -1.53
CA CYS A 106 -22.73 19.14 -1.67
C CYS A 106 -21.64 20.21 -1.89
N GLY A 107 -20.36 19.82 -1.92
CA GLY A 107 -19.24 20.73 -2.09
C GLY A 107 -18.87 21.57 -0.85
N GLY A 108 -19.65 21.51 0.23
CA GLY A 108 -19.40 22.28 1.45
C GLY A 108 -18.18 21.77 2.24
N ASP A 109 -17.64 22.60 3.12
CA ASP A 109 -16.50 22.23 3.98
C ASP A 109 -16.83 21.04 4.88
N THR A 110 -15.83 20.20 5.12
CA THR A 110 -15.90 19.09 6.08
C THR A 110 -15.01 19.37 7.28
N ARG A 111 -15.33 18.79 8.43
CA ARG A 111 -14.53 18.79 9.65
C ARG A 111 -14.16 17.39 10.08
N LEU A 112 -13.02 17.25 10.74
CA LEU A 112 -12.56 16.01 11.33
C LEU A 112 -13.52 15.55 12.44
N ALA A 113 -13.83 14.25 12.47
CA ALA A 113 -14.67 13.59 13.46
C ALA A 113 -14.09 12.24 13.87
N LYS A 114 -14.57 11.67 14.96
CA LYS A 114 -14.17 10.34 15.49
C LYS A 114 -12.64 10.14 15.55
N GLY A 115 -11.94 11.15 16.09
CA GLY A 115 -10.48 11.08 16.23
C GLY A 115 -9.71 11.02 14.90
N GLY A 116 -10.33 11.42 13.79
CA GLY A 116 -9.71 11.41 12.47
C GLY A 116 -10.13 10.22 11.57
N TRP A 117 -10.98 9.33 12.07
CA TRP A 117 -11.48 8.20 11.26
C TRP A 117 -12.79 8.49 10.55
N GLN A 118 -13.15 9.78 10.48
CA GLN A 118 -14.33 10.29 9.78
C GLN A 118 -14.16 11.79 9.53
N ARG A 119 -14.79 12.29 8.48
CA ARG A 119 -15.07 13.72 8.28
C ARG A 119 -16.57 13.94 8.12
N ASP A 120 -17.11 14.97 8.75
CA ASP A 120 -18.51 15.33 8.63
C ASP A 120 -18.66 16.64 7.88
N CYS A 121 -19.60 16.71 6.94
CA CYS A 121 -19.93 17.93 6.23
C CYS A 121 -20.63 18.91 7.18
N ILE A 122 -20.15 20.16 7.23
CA ILE A 122 -20.73 21.21 8.08
C ILE A 122 -22.09 21.66 7.53
N ALA A 123 -22.28 21.62 6.20
CA ALA A 123 -23.48 22.12 5.53
C ALA A 123 -24.62 21.09 5.46
N CYS A 124 -24.35 19.83 5.06
CA CYS A 124 -25.40 18.83 4.83
C CYS A 124 -25.37 17.64 5.80
N GLY A 125 -24.40 17.57 6.71
CA GLY A 125 -24.28 16.49 7.69
C GLY A 125 -23.80 15.15 7.17
N THR A 126 -23.48 15.03 5.88
CA THR A 126 -22.97 13.78 5.28
C THR A 126 -21.62 13.41 5.90
N SER A 127 -21.50 12.16 6.34
CA SER A 127 -20.25 11.60 6.84
C SER A 127 -19.43 10.99 5.70
N HIS A 128 -18.11 11.21 5.74
CA HIS A 128 -17.12 10.64 4.82
C HIS A 128 -16.12 9.82 5.61
N PHE A 129 -15.75 8.65 5.07
CA PHE A 129 -14.85 7.70 5.69
C PHE A 129 -13.54 7.62 4.93
N PRO A 130 -12.42 7.26 5.59
CA PRO A 130 -11.14 7.04 4.91
C PRO A 130 -11.28 6.05 3.76
N ARG A 131 -10.61 6.36 2.67
CA ARG A 131 -10.57 5.52 1.48
C ARG A 131 -9.58 4.38 1.66
N THR A 132 -9.97 3.19 1.23
CA THR A 132 -9.08 2.04 1.04
C THR A 132 -9.45 1.41 -0.29
N ASP A 133 -8.51 1.36 -1.23
CA ASP A 133 -8.76 0.81 -2.57
C ASP A 133 -8.32 -0.66 -2.61
N PRO A 134 -9.22 -1.62 -2.93
CA PRO A 134 -8.83 -3.01 -3.10
C PRO A 134 -8.07 -3.19 -4.42
N VAL A 135 -6.89 -3.84 -4.33
CA VAL A 135 -6.03 -4.18 -5.46
C VAL A 135 -5.67 -5.65 -5.35
N THR A 136 -6.02 -6.46 -6.32
CA THR A 136 -5.55 -7.83 -6.39
C THR A 136 -4.11 -7.86 -6.89
N ILE A 137 -3.30 -8.76 -6.31
CA ILE A 137 -1.96 -9.09 -6.79
C ILE A 137 -1.85 -10.61 -6.83
N MET A 138 -1.55 -11.17 -7.99
CA MET A 138 -1.77 -12.58 -8.21
C MET A 138 -0.55 -13.34 -8.72
N LEU A 139 -0.31 -14.49 -8.11
CA LEU A 139 0.55 -15.53 -8.65
C LEU A 139 -0.26 -16.40 -9.60
N VAL A 140 0.14 -16.49 -10.84
CA VAL A 140 -0.47 -17.34 -11.86
C VAL A 140 0.49 -18.47 -12.18
N GLU A 141 0.05 -19.72 -11.91
CA GLU A 141 0.87 -20.91 -12.09
C GLU A 141 0.42 -21.74 -13.28
N TYR A 142 1.38 -22.24 -14.07
CA TYR A 142 1.16 -23.21 -15.13
C TYR A 142 2.37 -24.17 -15.23
N ASP A 143 2.12 -25.45 -15.18
CA ASP A 143 3.13 -26.52 -15.30
C ASP A 143 4.38 -26.28 -14.43
N GLY A 144 4.16 -25.89 -13.16
CA GLY A 144 5.23 -25.61 -12.19
C GLY A 144 6.06 -24.36 -12.47
N LYS A 145 5.58 -23.47 -13.34
CA LYS A 145 6.14 -22.14 -13.61
C LYS A 145 5.22 -21.07 -13.11
N LEU A 146 5.78 -19.92 -12.80
CA LEU A 146 5.08 -18.72 -12.34
C LEU A 146 5.15 -17.64 -13.41
N MET A 147 3.99 -17.06 -13.76
CA MET A 147 3.91 -15.90 -14.64
C MET A 147 4.23 -14.62 -13.86
N LEU A 148 5.20 -13.85 -14.37
CA LEU A 148 5.57 -12.55 -13.82
C LEU A 148 5.64 -11.52 -14.92
N GLY A 149 5.32 -10.27 -14.57
CA GLY A 149 5.29 -9.15 -15.49
C GLY A 149 6.19 -7.99 -15.07
N ARG A 150 6.54 -7.16 -16.05
CA ARG A 150 7.21 -5.88 -15.91
C ARG A 150 6.34 -4.79 -16.51
N GLY A 151 5.84 -3.88 -15.68
CA GLY A 151 5.08 -2.72 -16.12
C GLY A 151 5.92 -1.71 -16.93
N LEU A 152 5.25 -0.89 -17.72
CA LEU A 152 5.89 0.21 -18.44
C LEU A 152 6.61 1.15 -17.47
N GLY A 153 7.81 1.60 -17.84
CA GLY A 153 8.62 2.51 -17.03
C GLY A 153 9.37 1.85 -15.86
N TRP A 154 9.22 0.55 -15.64
CA TRP A 154 10.03 -0.16 -14.65
C TRP A 154 11.43 -0.45 -15.19
N PRO A 155 12.45 -0.51 -14.31
CA PRO A 155 13.80 -0.86 -14.74
C PRO A 155 13.82 -2.21 -15.46
N GLU A 156 14.64 -2.31 -16.50
CA GLU A 156 14.86 -3.55 -17.23
C GLU A 156 15.30 -4.69 -16.30
N GLY A 157 14.75 -5.88 -16.52
CA GLY A 157 15.00 -7.06 -15.71
C GLY A 157 14.29 -7.07 -14.33
N SER A 158 13.44 -6.09 -13.99
CA SER A 158 12.66 -6.09 -12.75
C SER A 158 11.28 -6.70 -13.01
N PHE A 159 10.93 -7.79 -12.33
CA PHE A 159 9.64 -8.48 -12.51
C PHE A 159 8.90 -8.62 -11.19
N SER A 160 7.58 -8.62 -11.26
CA SER A 160 6.67 -8.81 -10.14
C SER A 160 5.46 -9.65 -10.55
N ALA A 161 4.65 -10.05 -9.58
CA ALA A 161 3.30 -10.54 -9.83
C ALA A 161 2.47 -9.45 -10.50
N LEU A 162 1.54 -9.83 -11.38
CA LEU A 162 0.53 -8.93 -11.97
C LEU A 162 -0.38 -8.39 -10.88
N ALA A 163 -0.89 -7.17 -11.06
CA ALA A 163 -1.74 -6.55 -10.05
C ALA A 163 -2.63 -5.47 -10.66
N GLY A 164 -3.92 -5.48 -10.29
CA GLY A 164 -4.87 -4.49 -10.73
C GLY A 164 -5.98 -4.21 -9.72
N PHE A 165 -6.73 -3.15 -9.94
CA PHE A 165 -7.83 -2.75 -9.06
C PHE A 165 -9.02 -3.69 -9.19
N VAL A 166 -9.64 -4.00 -8.06
CA VAL A 166 -11.00 -4.60 -8.07
C VAL A 166 -11.99 -3.51 -8.44
N GLU A 167 -12.76 -3.73 -9.49
CA GLU A 167 -13.77 -2.78 -9.95
C GLU A 167 -15.09 -2.89 -9.16
N PRO A 168 -15.88 -1.79 -9.11
CA PRO A 168 -17.19 -1.83 -8.46
C PRO A 168 -18.12 -2.89 -9.02
N GLY A 169 -18.48 -3.86 -8.20
CA GLY A 169 -19.37 -4.98 -8.57
C GLY A 169 -18.64 -6.30 -8.78
N GLU A 170 -17.32 -6.30 -8.82
CA GLU A 170 -16.54 -7.53 -8.90
C GLU A 170 -16.28 -8.17 -7.54
N SER A 171 -16.19 -9.49 -7.51
CA SER A 171 -15.52 -10.24 -6.47
C SER A 171 -13.97 -10.19 -6.68
N ILE A 172 -13.22 -10.61 -5.66
CA ILE A 172 -11.75 -10.71 -5.77
C ILE A 172 -11.35 -11.66 -6.90
N GLU A 173 -12.06 -12.80 -7.02
CA GLU A 173 -11.79 -13.82 -8.02
C GLU A 173 -12.06 -13.31 -9.45
N GLU A 174 -13.13 -12.54 -9.63
CA GLU A 174 -13.46 -11.90 -10.91
C GLU A 174 -12.41 -10.85 -11.29
N GLY A 175 -12.00 -10.00 -10.34
CA GLY A 175 -10.94 -9.02 -10.55
C GLY A 175 -9.61 -9.68 -10.95
N VAL A 176 -9.21 -10.77 -10.28
CA VAL A 176 -8.01 -11.55 -10.66
C VAL A 176 -8.15 -12.09 -12.08
N ALA A 177 -9.28 -12.70 -12.41
CA ALA A 177 -9.47 -13.31 -13.73
C ALA A 177 -9.47 -12.26 -14.86
N ARG A 178 -10.07 -11.09 -14.64
CA ARG A 178 -10.10 -9.98 -15.59
C ARG A 178 -8.71 -9.39 -15.80
N GLU A 179 -8.02 -8.99 -14.73
CA GLU A 179 -6.68 -8.37 -14.83
C GLU A 179 -5.68 -9.30 -15.53
N VAL A 180 -5.64 -10.59 -15.17
CA VAL A 180 -4.76 -11.56 -15.85
C VAL A 180 -5.11 -11.67 -17.32
N LEU A 181 -6.41 -11.72 -17.67
CA LEU A 181 -6.83 -11.82 -19.06
C LEU A 181 -6.47 -10.56 -19.86
N GLU A 182 -6.67 -9.37 -19.28
CA GLU A 182 -6.38 -8.08 -19.91
C GLU A 182 -4.88 -7.89 -20.15
N GLU A 183 -4.06 -8.08 -19.12
CA GLU A 183 -2.60 -7.85 -19.20
C GLU A 183 -1.86 -8.92 -20.01
N SER A 184 -2.29 -10.19 -19.94
CA SER A 184 -1.53 -11.33 -20.49
C SER A 184 -2.26 -12.18 -21.52
N GLY A 185 -3.57 -12.03 -21.69
CA GLY A 185 -4.39 -12.90 -22.53
C GLY A 185 -4.66 -14.29 -21.95
N VAL A 186 -4.17 -14.57 -20.74
CA VAL A 186 -4.28 -15.90 -20.09
C VAL A 186 -5.59 -15.99 -19.30
N LYS A 187 -6.27 -17.14 -19.38
CA LYS A 187 -7.42 -17.45 -18.54
C LYS A 187 -6.97 -18.22 -17.31
N VAL A 188 -7.54 -17.85 -16.16
CA VAL A 188 -7.22 -18.49 -14.87
C VAL A 188 -8.44 -19.12 -14.22
N ARG A 189 -8.16 -20.07 -13.33
CA ARG A 189 -9.12 -20.81 -12.51
C ARG A 189 -8.58 -21.02 -11.09
N ASP A 190 -9.46 -21.48 -10.21
CA ASP A 190 -9.14 -21.87 -8.83
C ASP A 190 -8.43 -20.74 -8.05
N VAL A 191 -8.92 -19.50 -8.21
CA VAL A 191 -8.38 -18.34 -7.50
C VAL A 191 -8.54 -18.51 -5.99
N SER A 192 -7.47 -18.38 -5.25
CA SER A 192 -7.45 -18.51 -3.79
C SER A 192 -6.69 -17.38 -3.12
N TYR A 193 -7.19 -16.90 -1.98
CA TYR A 193 -6.53 -15.90 -1.16
C TYR A 193 -5.29 -16.50 -0.46
N VAL A 194 -4.20 -15.73 -0.43
CA VAL A 194 -2.96 -16.11 0.26
C VAL A 194 -2.67 -15.16 1.43
N ALA A 195 -2.59 -13.86 1.16
CA ALA A 195 -2.26 -12.84 2.17
C ALA A 195 -2.76 -11.46 1.72
N SER A 196 -2.72 -10.47 2.62
CA SER A 196 -2.96 -9.08 2.25
C SER A 196 -1.96 -8.14 2.91
N GLN A 197 -1.75 -6.98 2.29
CA GLN A 197 -0.85 -5.95 2.78
C GLN A 197 -1.42 -4.56 2.52
N PRO A 198 -1.53 -3.69 3.56
CA PRO A 198 -1.76 -2.27 3.34
C PRO A 198 -0.64 -1.64 2.53
N TRP A 199 -0.99 -0.82 1.52
CA TRP A 199 -0.04 -0.16 0.65
C TRP A 199 -0.35 1.34 0.57
N PRO A 200 0.45 2.21 1.22
CA PRO A 200 0.11 3.61 1.46
C PRO A 200 0.39 4.54 0.26
N PHE A 201 0.07 4.09 -0.98
CA PHE A 201 0.31 4.85 -2.20
C PHE A 201 -0.91 4.86 -3.14
N PRO A 202 -1.95 5.66 -2.84
CA PRO A 202 -2.10 6.46 -1.62
C PRO A 202 -2.69 5.68 -0.44
N SER A 203 -3.50 4.65 -0.65
CA SER A 203 -4.31 3.99 0.38
C SER A 203 -4.91 2.70 -0.16
N GLN A 204 -4.06 1.78 -0.59
CA GLN A 204 -4.48 0.51 -1.17
C GLN A 204 -4.45 -0.62 -0.14
N LEU A 205 -5.30 -1.61 -0.34
CA LEU A 205 -5.18 -2.92 0.27
C LEU A 205 -4.82 -3.91 -0.82
N MET A 206 -3.54 -4.33 -0.85
CA MET A 206 -3.08 -5.39 -1.74
C MET A 206 -3.61 -6.73 -1.25
N ILE A 207 -4.33 -7.44 -2.11
CA ILE A 207 -4.97 -8.73 -1.82
C ILE A 207 -4.24 -9.79 -2.65
N GLY A 208 -3.32 -10.51 -2.02
CA GLY A 208 -2.50 -11.53 -2.63
C GLY A 208 -3.28 -12.80 -2.88
N CYS A 209 -3.33 -13.22 -4.14
CA CYS A 209 -4.03 -14.41 -4.60
C CYS A 209 -3.08 -15.37 -5.32
N HIS A 210 -3.46 -16.63 -5.40
CA HIS A 210 -2.85 -17.65 -6.24
C HIS A 210 -3.92 -18.25 -7.16
N SER A 211 -3.57 -18.54 -8.41
CA SER A 211 -4.45 -19.13 -9.40
C SER A 211 -3.67 -20.02 -10.39
N TYR A 212 -4.39 -20.83 -11.14
CA TYR A 212 -3.81 -21.68 -12.18
C TYR A 212 -4.24 -21.20 -13.57
N ALA A 213 -3.29 -21.11 -14.50
CA ALA A 213 -3.60 -20.82 -15.90
C ALA A 213 -4.07 -22.09 -16.62
N ASP A 214 -4.90 -21.90 -17.66
CA ASP A 214 -5.36 -22.99 -18.52
C ASP A 214 -4.32 -23.37 -19.58
N ASP A 215 -3.50 -22.40 -20.02
CA ASP A 215 -2.36 -22.60 -20.94
C ASP A 215 -1.28 -21.52 -20.71
N ASP A 216 -0.14 -21.62 -21.42
CA ASP A 216 1.00 -20.70 -21.27
C ASP A 216 1.14 -19.68 -22.41
N ARG A 217 0.15 -19.57 -23.29
CA ARG A 217 0.19 -18.64 -24.43
C ARG A 217 -0.06 -17.22 -23.96
N LEU A 218 0.91 -16.35 -24.18
CA LEU A 218 0.84 -14.95 -23.82
C LEU A 218 0.37 -14.09 -25.00
N THR A 219 -0.56 -13.17 -24.71
CA THR A 219 -0.95 -12.07 -25.57
C THR A 219 -0.89 -10.80 -24.73
N ILE A 220 0.28 -10.18 -24.72
CA ILE A 220 0.61 -9.08 -23.82
C ILE A 220 -0.10 -7.79 -24.27
N ASP A 221 -0.73 -7.10 -23.35
CA ASP A 221 -1.16 -5.72 -23.58
C ASP A 221 0.05 -4.78 -23.45
N GLU A 222 0.60 -4.42 -24.60
CA GLU A 222 1.77 -3.54 -24.71
C GLU A 222 1.49 -2.09 -24.25
N THR A 223 0.22 -1.75 -23.97
CA THR A 223 -0.13 -0.42 -23.46
C THR A 223 0.09 -0.30 -21.93
N GLU A 224 0.17 -1.41 -21.22
CA GLU A 224 0.39 -1.47 -19.78
C GLU A 224 1.65 -2.24 -19.39
N MET A 225 1.95 -3.33 -20.10
CA MET A 225 3.03 -4.24 -19.78
C MET A 225 4.16 -4.16 -20.83
N ALA A 226 5.40 -4.02 -20.34
CA ALA A 226 6.57 -4.07 -21.21
C ALA A 226 7.02 -5.50 -21.50
N GLU A 227 6.83 -6.41 -20.55
CA GLU A 227 7.21 -7.83 -20.66
C GLU A 227 6.36 -8.69 -19.71
N ILE A 228 6.02 -9.91 -20.15
CA ILE A 228 5.49 -10.97 -19.30
C ILE A 228 6.20 -12.27 -19.66
N ASN A 229 6.66 -13.00 -18.67
CA ASN A 229 7.41 -14.25 -18.86
C ASN A 229 7.00 -15.30 -17.83
N TRP A 230 7.21 -16.58 -18.20
CA TRP A 230 7.08 -17.71 -17.32
C TRP A 230 8.44 -18.10 -16.72
N TYR A 231 8.52 -18.18 -15.40
CA TYR A 231 9.74 -18.51 -14.66
C TYR A 231 9.57 -19.81 -13.89
N THR A 232 10.60 -20.66 -13.93
CA THR A 232 10.61 -21.90 -13.16
C THR A 232 10.75 -21.62 -11.65
N ARG A 233 10.42 -22.59 -10.82
CA ARG A 233 10.65 -22.52 -9.36
C ARG A 233 12.12 -22.25 -9.01
N ALA A 234 13.05 -22.79 -9.79
CA ALA A 234 14.47 -22.52 -9.61
C ALA A 234 14.84 -21.06 -9.93
N ASP A 235 14.27 -20.49 -11.00
CA ASP A 235 14.48 -19.09 -11.38
C ASP A 235 13.98 -18.13 -10.30
N VAL A 236 12.75 -18.36 -9.80
CA VAL A 236 12.15 -17.55 -8.74
C VAL A 236 12.97 -17.63 -7.45
N LYS A 237 13.41 -18.85 -7.08
CA LYS A 237 14.26 -19.05 -5.90
C LYS A 237 15.60 -18.31 -6.03
N ALA A 238 16.25 -18.38 -7.19
CA ALA A 238 17.49 -17.65 -7.46
C ALA A 238 17.29 -16.14 -7.44
N ALA A 239 16.19 -15.64 -8.04
CA ALA A 239 15.87 -14.21 -8.04
C ALA A 239 15.64 -13.66 -6.62
N LEU A 240 14.93 -14.40 -5.76
CA LEU A 240 14.75 -14.03 -4.35
C LEU A 240 16.07 -14.02 -3.56
N ALA A 241 17.08 -14.81 -3.97
CA ALA A 241 18.42 -14.77 -3.42
C ALA A 241 19.31 -13.66 -4.03
N GLY A 242 18.82 -12.93 -5.04
CA GLY A 242 19.59 -11.90 -5.74
C GLY A 242 20.51 -12.41 -6.85
N GLU A 243 20.39 -13.68 -7.24
CA GLU A 243 21.26 -14.38 -8.20
C GLU A 243 20.52 -14.84 -9.47
N GLY A 244 19.24 -14.50 -9.62
CA GLY A 244 18.37 -15.03 -10.64
C GLY A 244 18.39 -14.29 -11.98
N PRO A 245 17.59 -14.78 -12.95
CA PRO A 245 17.47 -14.17 -14.26
C PRO A 245 16.69 -12.84 -14.25
N PHE A 246 16.08 -12.48 -13.12
CA PHE A 246 15.38 -11.21 -12.94
C PHE A 246 15.58 -10.66 -11.53
N ARG A 247 15.33 -9.35 -11.38
CA ARG A 247 15.32 -8.68 -10.08
C ARG A 247 13.95 -8.85 -9.44
N ALA A 248 13.91 -9.55 -8.31
CA ALA A 248 12.70 -9.76 -7.53
C ALA A 248 12.22 -8.46 -6.85
N PRO A 249 10.93 -8.36 -6.47
CA PRO A 249 10.41 -7.29 -5.64
C PRO A 249 11.15 -7.20 -4.30
N PRO A 250 11.22 -5.99 -3.69
CA PRO A 250 11.87 -5.81 -2.39
C PRO A 250 11.17 -6.61 -1.28
N GLN A 251 11.92 -7.00 -0.25
CA GLN A 251 11.44 -7.89 0.82
C GLN A 251 10.19 -7.40 1.57
N HIS A 252 9.99 -6.08 1.64
CA HIS A 252 8.81 -5.47 2.28
C HIS A 252 7.57 -5.43 1.38
N ALA A 253 7.64 -5.85 0.11
CA ALA A 253 6.49 -5.91 -0.79
C ALA A 253 5.81 -7.27 -0.72
N ILE A 254 4.48 -7.28 -0.73
CA ILE A 254 3.68 -8.53 -0.73
C ILE A 254 4.06 -9.46 -1.88
N ALA A 255 4.45 -8.95 -3.05
CA ALA A 255 4.88 -9.78 -4.17
C ALA A 255 6.09 -10.67 -3.80
N HIS A 256 7.04 -10.15 -3.01
CA HIS A 256 8.16 -10.95 -2.50
C HIS A 256 7.67 -12.06 -1.56
N TYR A 257 6.76 -11.73 -0.65
CA TYR A 257 6.16 -12.70 0.25
C TYR A 257 5.41 -13.80 -0.51
N LEU A 258 4.61 -13.45 -1.51
CA LEU A 258 3.87 -14.39 -2.34
C LEU A 258 4.81 -15.33 -3.11
N MET A 259 5.87 -14.80 -3.73
CA MET A 259 6.87 -15.62 -4.42
C MET A 259 7.55 -16.59 -3.46
N LYS A 260 7.92 -16.14 -2.25
CA LYS A 260 8.50 -16.98 -1.21
C LYS A 260 7.52 -18.06 -0.77
N TRP A 261 6.26 -17.70 -0.50
CA TRP A 261 5.20 -18.66 -0.19
C TRP A 261 5.08 -19.73 -1.28
N TRP A 262 5.08 -19.34 -2.55
CA TRP A 262 4.94 -20.26 -3.67
C TRP A 262 6.11 -21.28 -3.79
N ILE A 263 7.35 -20.86 -3.58
CA ILE A 263 8.49 -21.78 -3.62
C ILE A 263 8.54 -22.77 -2.44
N GLU A 264 7.79 -22.50 -1.36
CA GLU A 264 7.70 -23.34 -0.16
C GLU A 264 6.56 -24.37 -0.23
N GLN A 265 5.67 -24.31 -1.26
CA GLN A 265 4.62 -25.29 -1.52
C GLN A 265 5.22 -26.52 -2.25
#